data_b6366ddb5539397427ce5b60b1bddbee
#
_entry.id   b6366ddb5539397427ce5b60b1bddbee
#
_cell.length_a   1.000
_cell.length_b   1.000
_cell.length_c   1.000
_cell.angle_alpha   90.00
_cell.angle_beta   90.00
_cell.angle_gamma   90.00
#
_symmetry.space_group_name_H-M   'P 1'
#
loop_
_entity.id
_entity.type
_entity.pdbx_description
1 polymer ?
#
loop_
_entity_poly.entity_id
_entity_poly.type
_entity_poly.pdbx_seq_one_letter_code
_entity_poly.pdbx_strand_id
1 'polypeptide(L)'
;MAQNSHLILCVDDELVGLRVRKILLERAGYRVLTAMDGASGLSIFESEPIEAVILDYSMPGMHGGEVAGRMRQIKPRIPILLLSAYIGLPAEVTSLVDLYMTKGEGAPVLLKKLESLLQPVSTS
;
A
#
# COMPACT_ATOMS: atom_id res chain seq x y z
N MET A 1 -12.67 -21.17 10.19
CA MET A 1 -11.40 -20.50 10.38
C MET A 1 -11.34 -19.20 9.59
N ALA A 2 -10.98 -18.17 10.27
CA ALA A 2 -10.87 -16.88 9.60
C ALA A 2 -9.74 -16.91 8.58
N GLN A 3 -10.05 -16.55 7.37
CA GLN A 3 -9.08 -16.38 6.32
C GLN A 3 -8.87 -14.91 6.09
N ASN A 4 -7.63 -14.50 6.06
CA ASN A 4 -7.31 -13.15 5.68
C ASN A 4 -7.27 -13.10 4.16
N SER A 5 -8.41 -12.87 3.55
CA SER A 5 -8.51 -12.88 2.11
C SER A 5 -8.62 -11.47 1.52
N HIS A 6 -8.20 -10.47 2.28
CA HIS A 6 -8.19 -9.09 1.79
C HIS A 6 -7.33 -8.96 0.53
N LEU A 7 -7.80 -8.16 -0.41
CA LEU A 7 -7.09 -7.92 -1.66
C LEU A 7 -6.24 -6.66 -1.53
N ILE A 8 -4.94 -6.83 -1.68
CA ILE A 8 -3.96 -5.77 -1.49
C ILE A 8 -3.32 -5.42 -2.82
N LEU A 9 -3.24 -4.14 -3.13
CA LEU A 9 -2.49 -3.66 -4.28
C LEU A 9 -1.14 -3.15 -3.81
N CYS A 10 -0.07 -3.69 -4.41
CA CYS A 10 1.30 -3.22 -4.15
C CYS A 10 1.82 -2.51 -5.38
N VAL A 11 2.25 -1.27 -5.23
CA VAL A 11 2.78 -0.46 -6.33
C VAL A 11 4.21 -0.07 -6.00
N ASP A 12 5.16 -0.51 -6.83
CA ASP A 12 6.58 -0.26 -6.63
C ASP A 12 7.29 -0.49 -7.97
N ASP A 13 8.18 0.41 -8.34
CA ASP A 13 8.91 0.27 -9.60
C ASP A 13 10.11 -0.68 -9.50
N GLU A 14 10.42 -1.16 -8.32
CA GLU A 14 11.53 -2.09 -8.10
C GLU A 14 11.00 -3.52 -8.08
N LEU A 15 11.27 -4.25 -9.14
CA LEU A 15 10.68 -5.57 -9.35
C LEU A 15 11.00 -6.56 -8.24
N VAL A 16 12.26 -6.61 -7.79
CA VAL A 16 12.68 -7.58 -6.78
C VAL A 16 11.96 -7.34 -5.47
N GLY A 17 11.95 -6.09 -5.00
CA GLY A 17 11.24 -5.74 -3.77
C GLY A 17 9.76 -6.02 -3.86
N LEU A 18 9.17 -5.74 -5.02
CA LEU A 18 7.75 -5.98 -5.25
C LEU A 18 7.41 -7.46 -5.16
N ARG A 19 8.23 -8.31 -5.78
CA ARG A 19 8.03 -9.76 -5.74
C ARG A 19 8.19 -10.34 -4.35
N VAL A 20 9.20 -9.89 -3.63
CA VAL A 20 9.41 -10.34 -2.26
C VAL A 20 8.21 -9.97 -1.39
N ARG A 21 7.74 -8.75 -1.53
CA ARG A 21 6.59 -8.27 -0.76
C ARG A 21 5.33 -9.06 -1.08
N LYS A 22 5.13 -9.37 -2.36
CA LYS A 22 3.99 -10.19 -2.77
C LYS A 22 4.02 -11.57 -2.11
N ILE A 23 5.17 -12.23 -2.15
CA ILE A 23 5.31 -13.55 -1.53
C ILE A 23 5.03 -13.48 -0.04
N LEU A 24 5.59 -12.48 0.62
CA LEU A 24 5.42 -12.27 2.04
C LEU A 24 3.95 -12.08 2.42
N LEU A 25 3.26 -11.25 1.69
CA LEU A 25 1.85 -10.97 1.96
C LEU A 25 0.97 -12.18 1.67
N GLU A 26 1.27 -12.90 0.60
CA GLU A 26 0.49 -14.10 0.26
C GLU A 26 0.67 -15.18 1.32
N ARG A 27 1.85 -15.31 1.88
CA ARG A 27 2.08 -16.24 2.98
C ARG A 27 1.31 -15.86 4.23
N ALA A 28 1.03 -14.58 4.40
CA ALA A 28 0.23 -14.10 5.53
C ALA A 28 -1.28 -14.23 5.27
N GLY A 29 -1.67 -14.73 4.10
CA GLY A 29 -3.07 -14.98 3.78
C GLY A 29 -3.74 -13.92 2.91
N TYR A 30 -3.02 -12.89 2.49
CA TYR A 30 -3.57 -11.87 1.63
C TYR A 30 -3.56 -12.29 0.16
N ARG A 31 -4.49 -11.74 -0.62
CA ARG A 31 -4.43 -11.81 -2.07
C ARG A 31 -3.75 -10.52 -2.54
N VAL A 32 -2.87 -10.62 -3.52
CA VAL A 32 -2.03 -9.48 -3.90
C VAL A 32 -2.04 -9.26 -5.40
N LEU A 33 -2.28 -8.03 -5.81
CA LEU A 33 -2.06 -7.56 -7.17
C LEU A 33 -0.91 -6.58 -7.14
N THR A 34 -0.13 -6.53 -8.21
CA THR A 34 1.05 -5.67 -8.26
C THR A 34 1.03 -4.78 -9.48
N ALA A 35 1.66 -3.61 -9.34
CA ALA A 35 1.86 -2.69 -10.45
C ALA A 35 3.24 -2.05 -10.29
N MET A 36 3.90 -1.77 -11.40
CA MET A 36 5.26 -1.23 -11.37
C MET A 36 5.33 0.27 -11.65
N ASP A 37 4.19 0.92 -11.81
CA ASP A 37 4.14 2.36 -11.96
C ASP A 37 2.77 2.89 -11.49
N GLY A 38 2.69 4.21 -11.34
CA GLY A 38 1.48 4.84 -10.83
C GLY A 38 0.27 4.66 -11.72
N ALA A 39 0.45 4.78 -13.04
CA ALA A 39 -0.66 4.67 -13.98
C ALA A 39 -1.27 3.28 -13.96
N SER A 40 -0.41 2.25 -14.00
CA SER A 40 -0.88 0.86 -13.92
C SER A 40 -1.56 0.59 -12.58
N GLY A 41 -0.98 1.12 -11.51
CA GLY A 41 -1.56 0.98 -10.18
C GLY A 41 -2.95 1.58 -10.09
N LEU A 42 -3.14 2.77 -10.64
CA LEU A 42 -4.44 3.42 -10.64
C LEU A 42 -5.46 2.66 -11.49
N SER A 43 -5.03 2.13 -12.62
CA SER A 43 -5.92 1.32 -13.47
C SER A 43 -6.43 0.10 -12.74
N ILE A 44 -5.54 -0.63 -12.05
CA ILE A 44 -5.94 -1.79 -11.25
C ILE A 44 -6.83 -1.35 -10.09
N PHE A 45 -6.48 -0.25 -9.45
CA PHE A 45 -7.24 0.28 -8.33
C PHE A 45 -8.69 0.57 -8.70
N GLU A 46 -8.92 1.10 -9.90
CA GLU A 46 -10.26 1.41 -10.37
C GLU A 46 -11.07 0.18 -10.76
N SER A 47 -10.39 -0.85 -11.29
CA SER A 47 -11.07 -2.00 -11.86
C SER A 47 -11.26 -3.16 -10.89
N GLU A 48 -10.49 -3.20 -9.80
CA GLU A 48 -10.50 -4.32 -8.88
C GLU A 48 -10.96 -3.88 -7.49
N PRO A 49 -11.55 -4.79 -6.70
CA PRO A 49 -12.04 -4.44 -5.35
C PRO A 49 -10.89 -4.41 -4.34
N ILE A 50 -9.98 -3.49 -4.53
CA ILE A 50 -8.81 -3.32 -3.66
C ILE A 50 -9.26 -2.87 -2.27
N GLU A 51 -8.72 -3.52 -1.23
CA GLU A 51 -9.08 -3.26 0.15
C GLU A 51 -8.01 -2.49 0.91
N ALA A 52 -6.78 -2.51 0.42
CA ALA A 52 -5.69 -1.69 0.95
C ALA A 52 -4.59 -1.57 -0.08
N VAL A 53 -3.79 -0.53 0.03
CA VAL A 53 -2.71 -0.25 -0.92
C VAL A 53 -1.40 -0.12 -0.15
N ILE A 54 -0.35 -0.77 -0.66
CA ILE A 54 1.02 -0.53 -0.23
C ILE A 54 1.70 0.16 -1.39
N LEU A 55 2.14 1.39 -1.18
CA LEU A 55 2.52 2.29 -2.24
C LEU A 55 3.93 2.82 -2.01
N ASP A 56 4.81 2.64 -2.98
CA ASP A 56 6.15 3.21 -2.94
C ASP A 56 6.08 4.71 -3.24
N TYR A 57 6.79 5.51 -2.45
CA TYR A 57 6.83 6.94 -2.64
C TYR A 57 7.66 7.36 -3.85
N SER A 58 8.84 6.74 -4.03
CA SER A 58 9.77 7.14 -5.09
C SER A 58 9.59 6.29 -6.32
N MET A 59 8.91 6.85 -7.32
CA MET A 59 8.70 6.18 -8.60
C MET A 59 8.88 7.19 -9.73
N PRO A 60 9.47 6.78 -10.87
CA PRO A 60 9.58 7.66 -12.02
C PRO A 60 8.20 8.05 -12.54
N GLY A 61 8.09 9.26 -13.05
CA GLY A 61 6.84 9.77 -13.59
C GLY A 61 5.93 10.28 -12.51
N MET A 62 5.07 9.42 -11.99
CA MET A 62 4.11 9.80 -10.97
C MET A 62 4.56 9.26 -9.61
N HIS A 63 5.01 10.15 -8.71
CA HIS A 63 5.46 9.71 -7.39
C HIS A 63 4.28 9.30 -6.50
N GLY A 64 4.61 8.63 -5.39
CA GLY A 64 3.58 8.06 -4.52
C GLY A 64 2.57 9.05 -3.95
N GLY A 65 3.01 10.27 -3.68
CA GLY A 65 2.09 11.30 -3.18
C GLY A 65 0.99 11.63 -4.18
N GLU A 66 1.36 11.72 -5.45
CA GLU A 66 0.40 12.00 -6.51
C GLU A 66 -0.56 10.83 -6.70
N VAL A 67 -0.03 9.61 -6.66
CA VAL A 67 -0.86 8.41 -6.78
C VAL A 67 -1.85 8.33 -5.62
N ALA A 68 -1.37 8.56 -4.40
CA ALA A 68 -2.22 8.54 -3.21
C ALA A 68 -3.34 9.58 -3.31
N GLY A 69 -3.02 10.77 -3.78
CA GLY A 69 -4.02 11.81 -3.96
C GLY A 69 -5.12 11.39 -4.91
N ARG A 70 -4.76 10.75 -6.02
CA ARG A 70 -5.74 10.27 -6.99
C ARG A 70 -6.57 9.13 -6.43
N MET A 71 -5.93 8.22 -5.67
CA MET A 71 -6.65 7.13 -5.02
C MET A 71 -7.69 7.66 -4.03
N ARG A 72 -7.34 8.71 -3.28
CA ARG A 72 -8.29 9.34 -2.35
C ARG A 72 -9.49 9.94 -3.06
N GLN A 73 -9.30 10.44 -4.26
CA GLN A 73 -10.42 10.96 -5.05
C GLN A 73 -11.37 9.85 -5.51
N ILE A 74 -10.80 8.68 -5.81
CA ILE A 74 -11.59 7.53 -6.30
C ILE A 74 -12.27 6.82 -5.14
N LYS A 75 -11.51 6.51 -4.07
CA LYS A 75 -12.02 5.82 -2.88
C LYS A 75 -11.52 6.55 -1.64
N PRO A 76 -12.27 7.50 -1.09
CA PRO A 76 -11.78 8.37 -0.01
C PRO A 76 -11.33 7.66 1.25
N ARG A 77 -11.83 6.46 1.52
CA ARG A 77 -11.52 5.74 2.76
C ARG A 77 -10.59 4.56 2.57
N ILE A 78 -10.00 4.40 1.39
CA ILE A 78 -9.10 3.27 1.17
C ILE A 78 -7.88 3.38 2.09
N PRO A 79 -7.51 2.31 2.82
CA PRO A 79 -6.29 2.33 3.60
C PRO A 79 -5.06 2.35 2.70
N ILE A 80 -4.15 3.29 2.95
CA ILE A 80 -2.91 3.41 2.18
C ILE A 80 -1.74 3.40 3.15
N LEU A 81 -0.81 2.48 2.92
CA LEU A 81 0.47 2.40 3.61
C LEU A 81 1.56 2.82 2.62
N LEU A 82 2.24 3.91 2.92
CA LEU A 82 3.27 4.44 2.04
C LEU A 82 4.65 3.94 2.48
N LEU A 83 5.44 3.47 1.54
CA LEU A 83 6.81 3.03 1.78
C LEU A 83 7.77 4.04 1.21
N SER A 84 8.81 4.38 1.97
CA SER A 84 9.82 5.34 1.53
C SER A 84 11.20 4.86 1.93
N ALA A 85 12.20 5.18 1.12
CA ALA A 85 13.59 4.99 1.51
C ALA A 85 14.05 6.05 2.50
N TYR A 86 13.26 7.10 2.69
CA TYR A 86 13.66 8.28 3.47
C TYR A 86 12.75 8.49 4.66
N ILE A 87 13.32 9.10 5.71
CA ILE A 87 12.56 9.59 6.86
C ILE A 87 12.19 11.05 6.58
N GLY A 88 11.08 11.51 7.12
CA GLY A 88 10.74 12.92 7.04
C GLY A 88 10.09 13.34 5.74
N LEU A 89 9.07 12.63 5.33
CA LEU A 89 8.30 13.00 4.14
C LEU A 89 7.53 14.31 4.38
N PRO A 90 7.28 15.07 3.29
CA PRO A 90 6.51 16.32 3.43
C PRO A 90 5.12 16.06 4.01
N ALA A 91 4.62 17.03 4.76
CA ALA A 91 3.28 16.91 5.36
C ALA A 91 2.18 16.75 4.33
N GLU A 92 2.34 17.36 3.15
CA GLU A 92 1.38 17.21 2.06
C GLU A 92 1.24 15.76 1.63
N VAL A 93 2.31 14.99 1.74
CA VAL A 93 2.30 13.56 1.37
C VAL A 93 1.73 12.73 2.50
N THR A 94 2.22 12.94 3.72
CA THR A 94 1.79 12.11 4.85
C THR A 94 0.32 12.32 5.19
N SER A 95 -0.24 13.47 4.88
CA SER A 95 -1.67 13.72 5.09
C SER A 95 -2.57 12.95 4.14
N LEU A 96 -2.02 12.40 3.06
CA LEU A 96 -2.79 11.65 2.07
C LEU A 96 -2.85 10.16 2.35
N VAL A 97 -2.07 9.68 3.30
CA VAL A 97 -1.96 8.25 3.60
C VAL A 97 -2.32 7.98 5.04
N ASP A 98 -2.64 6.75 5.35
CA ASP A 98 -3.02 6.36 6.72
C ASP A 98 -1.82 6.06 7.58
N LEU A 99 -0.84 5.40 7.01
CA LEU A 99 0.42 5.10 7.69
C LEU A 99 1.55 5.21 6.68
N TYR A 100 2.75 5.44 7.18
CA TYR A 100 3.94 5.38 6.34
C TYR A 100 5.07 4.73 7.15
N MET A 101 6.04 4.17 6.43
CA MET A 101 7.18 3.53 7.05
C MET A 101 8.35 3.57 6.09
N THR A 102 9.56 3.38 6.62
CA THR A 102 10.73 3.25 5.77
C THR A 102 10.87 1.81 5.30
N LYS A 103 11.45 1.63 4.13
CA LYS A 103 11.69 0.29 3.59
C LYS A 103 12.63 -0.53 4.46
N GLY A 104 13.47 0.13 5.25
CA GLY A 104 14.42 -0.54 6.14
C GLY A 104 13.79 -1.15 7.40
N GLU A 105 12.55 -0.84 7.71
CA GLU A 105 11.93 -1.36 8.93
C GLU A 105 11.58 -2.85 8.86
N GLY A 106 11.47 -3.38 7.66
CA GLY A 106 11.36 -4.81 7.45
C GLY A 106 9.97 -5.38 7.48
N ALA A 107 9.91 -6.68 7.18
CA ALA A 107 8.66 -7.39 6.96
C ALA A 107 7.74 -7.47 8.16
N PRO A 108 8.22 -7.75 9.38
CA PRO A 108 7.30 -7.84 10.53
C PRO A 108 6.58 -6.52 10.80
N VAL A 109 7.25 -5.40 10.61
CA VAL A 109 6.63 -4.08 10.80
C VAL A 109 5.58 -3.83 9.73
N LEU A 110 5.90 -4.18 8.48
CA LEU A 110 4.97 -4.04 7.37
C LEU A 110 3.68 -4.81 7.62
N LEU A 111 3.81 -6.08 7.99
CA LEU A 111 2.64 -6.93 8.24
C LEU A 111 1.79 -6.41 9.39
N LYS A 112 2.44 -5.94 10.45
CA LYS A 112 1.72 -5.41 11.60
C LYS A 112 0.96 -4.13 11.26
N LYS A 113 1.58 -3.24 10.52
CA LYS A 113 0.93 -2.00 10.11
C LYS A 113 -0.25 -2.27 9.17
N LEU A 114 -0.06 -3.18 8.23
CA LEU A 114 -1.15 -3.55 7.31
C LEU A 114 -2.31 -4.17 8.06
N GLU A 115 -2.02 -5.07 8.99
CA GLU A 115 -3.06 -5.69 9.80
C GLU A 115 -3.86 -4.63 10.58
N SER A 116 -3.18 -3.65 11.14
CA SER A 116 -3.86 -2.59 11.89
C SER A 116 -4.78 -1.76 11.01
N LEU A 117 -4.40 -1.54 9.75
CA LEU A 117 -5.22 -0.78 8.81
C LEU A 117 -6.47 -1.53 8.39
N LEU A 118 -6.42 -2.85 8.40
CA LEU A 118 -7.51 -3.69 7.92
C LEU A 118 -8.41 -4.19 9.05
N GLN A 119 -8.09 -3.91 10.30
CA GLN A 119 -8.93 -4.32 11.41
C GLN A 119 -10.24 -3.53 11.41
N PRO A 120 -11.35 -4.19 11.70
CA PRO A 120 -12.61 -3.46 11.87
C PRO A 120 -12.49 -2.45 12.99
N VAL A 121 -13.18 -1.32 12.85
CA VAL A 121 -13.22 -0.33 13.90
C VAL A 121 -13.91 -0.92 15.12
N SER A 122 -13.24 -0.87 16.27
CA SER A 122 -13.83 -1.34 17.51
C SER A 122 -14.86 -0.33 18.00
N THR A 123 -16.03 -0.82 18.39
CA THR A 123 -17.09 0.04 18.90
C THR A 123 -17.27 -0.11 20.40
N SER A 124 -16.44 -0.91 21.00
CA SER A 124 -16.52 -1.11 22.44
C SER A 124 -16.04 0.09 23.24
#